data_507d3bbc0abcc467d65fa5d7c68686d4
#
_entry.id   507d3bbc0abcc467d65fa5d7c68686d4
#
_cell.length_a   1.000
_cell.length_b   1.000
_cell.length_c   1.000
_cell.angle_alpha   90.00
_cell.angle_beta   90.00
_cell.angle_gamma   90.00
#
_symmetry.space_group_name_H-M   'P 1'
#
loop_
_entity.id
_entity.type
_entity.pdbx_description
1 polymer ?
#
loop_
_entity_poly.entity_id
_entity_poly.type
_entity_poly.pdbx_seq_one_letter_code
_entity_poly.pdbx_strand_id
1 'polypeptide(L)'
;MKIKFLLLIIPILTINLTASAQFRKYSNEFLNIGAGARGLAMGSAQVASVQDGTAGYWNPAGLTGVKDHPSVNLMHAEYFAGIGKYDYASIAFPLSNNKRTLAITGLRFAVDDIMNTLFLVEPDGSINYNNIQAFSSADYAFLLSFAQKLKESENKNIDFGINAKVIHRNVGKFAKAWGFGLDAGLQIHTGRWRFGFAGRDITTTFNTWTFSFTDKEKQALYLTNNEIPVKSTELTAPRLVIGAAHDFYLSKKLSLLAEANVDLTFDGQRNTLISADPVSADPKMGLELNINKIVFVRGGINNFQKALADGDTLNEKKVWIYQPSVGVGFQIQNVRIDYAFTNLANQSNPLFTHVFSLQLDLVNDKSKKKK
;
A
#
# COMPACT_ATOMS: atom_id res chain seq x y z
N MET A 1 -12.41 24.81 -33.50
CA MET A 1 -11.43 23.72 -33.69
C MET A 1 -11.53 22.79 -32.51
N LYS A 2 -12.60 22.02 -32.46
CA LYS A 2 -12.96 21.10 -31.36
C LYS A 2 -13.24 19.75 -31.98
N ILE A 3 -12.81 18.66 -31.27
CA ILE A 3 -13.17 17.28 -31.59
C ILE A 3 -12.44 16.67 -32.82
N LYS A 4 -11.13 16.47 -32.73
CA LYS A 4 -10.39 15.52 -33.58
C LYS A 4 -9.31 14.72 -32.85
N PHE A 5 -9.24 14.79 -31.51
CA PHE A 5 -8.23 14.08 -30.70
C PHE A 5 -8.75 12.80 -30.03
N LEU A 6 -10.03 12.44 -30.19
CA LEU A 6 -10.66 11.31 -29.49
C LEU A 6 -10.74 10.02 -30.31
N LEU A 7 -10.28 10.00 -31.56
CA LEU A 7 -10.45 8.85 -32.47
C LEU A 7 -9.15 8.08 -32.77
N LEU A 8 -8.04 8.37 -32.07
CA LEU A 8 -6.76 7.69 -32.32
C LEU A 8 -6.36 6.66 -31.24
N ILE A 9 -7.25 6.35 -30.27
CA ILE A 9 -6.94 5.42 -29.15
C ILE A 9 -7.57 4.02 -29.32
N ILE A 10 -8.41 3.82 -30.33
CA ILE A 10 -9.22 2.59 -30.45
C ILE A 10 -8.55 1.40 -31.17
N PRO A 11 -7.48 1.48 -31.99
CA PRO A 11 -6.97 0.27 -32.66
C PRO A 11 -5.84 -0.47 -31.94
N ILE A 12 -5.51 -0.19 -30.67
CA ILE A 12 -4.41 -0.92 -29.95
C ILE A 12 -4.94 -2.12 -29.14
N LEU A 13 -6.24 -2.38 -29.12
CA LEU A 13 -6.85 -3.39 -28.23
C LEU A 13 -7.06 -4.77 -28.86
N THR A 14 -6.43 -5.12 -29.98
CA THR A 14 -6.57 -6.45 -30.58
C THR A 14 -5.25 -7.16 -30.82
N ILE A 15 -4.38 -7.21 -29.81
CA ILE A 15 -3.32 -8.21 -29.79
C ILE A 15 -3.81 -9.34 -28.90
N ASN A 16 -4.39 -10.38 -29.51
CA ASN A 16 -4.64 -11.66 -28.85
C ASN A 16 -3.29 -12.31 -28.51
N LEU A 17 -2.68 -11.92 -27.41
CA LEU A 17 -1.61 -12.68 -26.79
C LEU A 17 -2.27 -13.88 -26.11
N THR A 18 -2.13 -15.07 -26.65
CA THR A 18 -2.39 -16.35 -25.98
C THR A 18 -1.29 -16.58 -24.92
N ALA A 19 -1.14 -15.67 -24.00
CA ALA A 19 -0.41 -15.91 -22.78
C ALA A 19 -1.42 -16.49 -21.79
N SER A 20 -1.17 -17.68 -21.28
CA SER A 20 -1.93 -18.25 -20.16
C SER A 20 -1.58 -17.43 -18.90
N ALA A 21 -2.11 -16.22 -18.81
CA ALA A 21 -1.97 -15.37 -17.63
C ALA A 21 -3.08 -15.75 -16.65
N GLN A 22 -2.69 -16.18 -15.46
CA GLN A 22 -3.63 -16.55 -14.42
C GLN A 22 -3.82 -15.37 -13.47
N PHE A 23 -5.07 -14.94 -13.27
CA PHE A 23 -5.39 -14.02 -12.18
C PHE A 23 -5.10 -14.70 -10.85
N ARG A 24 -4.15 -14.16 -10.10
CA ARG A 24 -3.89 -14.63 -8.74
C ARG A 24 -4.53 -13.67 -7.74
N LYS A 25 -5.43 -14.20 -6.94
CA LYS A 25 -6.25 -13.49 -5.95
C LYS A 25 -5.33 -12.86 -4.95
N TYR A 26 -4.42 -12.76 -4.59
CA TYR A 26 -3.51 -12.14 -3.60
C TYR A 26 -2.14 -11.81 -4.19
N SER A 27 -2.10 -11.48 -5.48
CA SER A 27 -0.87 -10.98 -6.09
C SER A 27 -0.54 -9.58 -5.56
N ASN A 28 0.74 -9.29 -5.32
CA ASN A 28 1.25 -8.00 -4.84
C ASN A 28 0.67 -7.51 -3.49
N GLU A 29 0.31 -8.42 -2.58
CA GLU A 29 -0.26 -8.04 -1.28
C GLU A 29 0.66 -7.16 -0.41
N PHE A 30 1.97 -7.17 -0.62
CA PHE A 30 2.87 -6.24 0.05
C PHE A 30 2.53 -4.75 -0.25
N LEU A 31 1.88 -4.45 -1.38
CA LEU A 31 1.36 -3.13 -1.72
C LEU A 31 0.01 -2.82 -1.02
N ASN A 32 -0.52 -3.72 -0.22
CA ASN A 32 -1.78 -3.52 0.50
C ASN A 32 -1.58 -3.28 2.00
N ILE A 33 -0.33 -3.37 2.47
CA ILE A 33 0.02 -3.19 3.88
C ILE A 33 -0.29 -1.76 4.36
N GLY A 34 -0.02 -0.75 3.52
CA GLY A 34 -0.19 0.65 3.87
C GLY A 34 1.15 1.39 3.98
N ALA A 35 1.15 2.70 3.86
CA ALA A 35 2.34 3.55 3.95
C ALA A 35 2.10 4.75 4.87
N GLY A 36 3.10 5.03 5.74
CA GLY A 36 3.06 6.12 6.70
C GLY A 36 2.28 5.79 7.97
N ALA A 37 2.87 6.12 9.13
CA ALA A 37 2.27 5.86 10.44
C ALA A 37 0.91 6.56 10.59
N ARG A 38 0.72 7.75 9.98
CA ARG A 38 -0.58 8.44 9.98
C ARG A 38 -1.67 7.56 9.38
N GLY A 39 -1.45 7.00 8.18
CA GLY A 39 -2.44 6.20 7.49
C GLY A 39 -2.76 4.91 8.21
N LEU A 40 -1.73 4.23 8.70
CA LEU A 40 -1.88 2.99 9.44
C LEU A 40 -2.59 3.19 10.77
N ALA A 41 -2.32 4.29 11.50
CA ALA A 41 -3.04 4.64 12.73
C ALA A 41 -4.53 4.95 12.50
N MET A 42 -4.89 5.41 11.30
CA MET A 42 -6.27 5.65 10.89
C MET A 42 -6.96 4.42 10.28
N GLY A 43 -6.46 3.20 10.56
CA GLY A 43 -7.01 1.98 9.98
C GLY A 43 -6.94 1.94 8.46
N SER A 44 -5.93 2.57 7.85
CA SER A 44 -5.76 2.71 6.40
C SER A 44 -6.88 3.50 5.69
N ALA A 45 -7.67 4.29 6.44
CA ALA A 45 -8.65 5.21 5.88
C ALA A 45 -7.97 6.54 5.55
N GLN A 46 -7.53 6.73 4.29
CA GLN A 46 -6.74 7.89 3.85
C GLN A 46 -6.99 8.37 2.43
N VAL A 47 -7.84 7.70 1.65
CA VAL A 47 -7.98 8.00 0.21
C VAL A 47 -8.54 9.40 -0.05
N ALA A 48 -9.35 9.93 0.89
CA ALA A 48 -9.94 11.26 0.78
C ALA A 48 -9.11 12.37 1.43
N SER A 49 -8.34 12.05 2.50
CA SER A 49 -7.67 13.07 3.31
C SER A 49 -6.17 13.18 3.12
N VAL A 50 -5.51 12.25 2.44
CA VAL A 50 -4.07 12.29 2.22
C VAL A 50 -3.67 13.50 1.40
N GLN A 51 -2.68 14.30 1.87
CA GLN A 51 -2.20 15.52 1.21
C GLN A 51 -0.70 15.76 1.40
N ASP A 52 0.06 14.70 1.62
CA ASP A 52 1.52 14.73 1.79
C ASP A 52 2.20 13.79 0.77
N GLY A 53 3.51 13.56 0.90
CA GLY A 53 4.24 12.69 -0.01
C GLY A 53 3.81 11.22 0.02
N THR A 54 3.06 10.77 1.05
CA THR A 54 2.49 9.42 1.08
C THR A 54 1.29 9.27 0.14
N ALA A 55 0.79 10.38 -0.43
CA ALA A 55 -0.30 10.38 -1.39
C ALA A 55 0.03 9.59 -2.65
N GLY A 56 1.30 9.54 -3.08
CA GLY A 56 1.72 8.67 -4.18
C GLY A 56 1.32 7.20 -3.99
N TYR A 57 1.26 6.75 -2.74
CA TYR A 57 0.79 5.41 -2.40
C TYR A 57 -0.74 5.34 -2.21
N TRP A 58 -1.36 6.27 -1.45
CA TRP A 58 -2.78 6.17 -1.07
C TRP A 58 -3.73 6.63 -2.17
N ASN A 59 -3.50 7.82 -2.69
CA ASN A 59 -4.27 8.46 -3.76
C ASN A 59 -3.39 9.53 -4.42
N PRO A 60 -2.87 9.32 -5.63
CA PRO A 60 -1.92 10.25 -6.24
C PRO A 60 -2.46 11.67 -6.42
N ALA A 61 -3.79 11.88 -6.47
CA ALA A 61 -4.36 13.21 -6.51
C ALA A 61 -4.00 14.07 -5.29
N GLY A 62 -3.81 13.44 -4.12
CA GLY A 62 -3.46 14.12 -2.88
C GLY A 62 -2.07 14.77 -2.87
N LEU A 63 -1.19 14.42 -3.81
CA LEU A 63 0.11 15.08 -3.98
C LEU A 63 0.01 16.57 -4.25
N THR A 64 -1.13 17.08 -4.77
CA THR A 64 -1.39 18.53 -4.93
C THR A 64 -1.43 19.28 -3.59
N GLY A 65 -1.52 18.54 -2.47
CA GLY A 65 -1.39 19.09 -1.12
C GLY A 65 0.03 19.49 -0.73
N VAL A 66 1.05 18.92 -1.38
CA VAL A 66 2.46 19.32 -1.21
C VAL A 66 2.65 20.67 -1.90
N LYS A 67 2.95 21.71 -1.12
CA LYS A 67 3.02 23.10 -1.59
C LYS A 67 4.33 23.75 -1.19
N ASP A 68 4.72 24.76 -1.94
CA ASP A 68 5.82 25.71 -1.68
C ASP A 68 7.22 25.06 -1.65
N HIS A 69 7.36 23.91 -1.04
CA HIS A 69 8.65 23.23 -0.86
C HIS A 69 8.55 21.75 -1.16
N PRO A 70 9.64 21.12 -1.64
CA PRO A 70 9.69 19.67 -1.73
C PRO A 70 9.52 19.04 -0.35
N SER A 71 8.83 17.88 -0.31
CA SER A 71 8.57 17.13 0.91
C SER A 71 9.16 15.72 0.80
N VAL A 72 9.92 15.31 1.80
CA VAL A 72 10.46 13.96 1.94
C VAL A 72 9.66 13.23 3.01
N ASN A 73 9.26 12.00 2.73
CA ASN A 73 8.56 11.15 3.68
C ASN A 73 9.30 9.81 3.79
N LEU A 74 9.56 9.39 5.01
CA LEU A 74 10.23 8.13 5.34
C LEU A 74 9.37 7.33 6.32
N MET A 75 9.39 6.02 6.21
CA MET A 75 8.73 5.12 7.16
C MET A 75 9.56 3.84 7.31
N HIS A 76 9.60 3.33 8.53
CA HIS A 76 10.06 2.00 8.85
C HIS A 76 9.03 1.30 9.74
N ALA A 77 8.75 0.03 9.46
CA ALA A 77 7.89 -0.81 10.25
C ALA A 77 8.44 -2.24 10.35
N GLU A 78 8.31 -2.80 11.54
CA GLU A 78 8.60 -4.21 11.79
C GLU A 78 7.29 -4.95 12.00
N TYR A 79 6.95 -5.81 11.02
CA TYR A 79 5.74 -6.62 11.03
C TYR A 79 6.01 -7.99 11.65
N PHE A 80 4.95 -8.56 12.27
CA PHE A 80 4.98 -9.92 12.79
C PHE A 80 6.15 -10.16 13.76
N ALA A 81 6.28 -9.30 14.77
CA ALA A 81 7.36 -9.36 15.76
C ALA A 81 8.78 -9.30 15.15
N GLY A 82 8.96 -8.50 14.09
CA GLY A 82 10.26 -8.28 13.45
C GLY A 82 10.61 -9.25 12.31
N ILE A 83 9.73 -10.20 11.98
CA ILE A 83 9.95 -11.12 10.86
C ILE A 83 9.93 -10.36 9.52
N GLY A 84 8.95 -9.48 9.33
CA GLY A 84 8.81 -8.68 8.12
C GLY A 84 9.25 -7.23 8.33
N LYS A 85 10.17 -6.74 7.52
CA LYS A 85 10.62 -5.35 7.50
C LYS A 85 9.96 -4.61 6.35
N TYR A 86 9.31 -3.48 6.64
CA TYR A 86 8.64 -2.68 5.62
C TYR A 86 9.13 -1.24 5.66
N ASP A 87 9.78 -0.84 4.58
CA ASP A 87 10.39 0.46 4.39
C ASP A 87 9.65 1.25 3.31
N TYR A 88 9.45 2.53 3.53
CA TYR A 88 8.87 3.47 2.58
C TYR A 88 9.71 4.74 2.53
N ALA A 89 9.95 5.23 1.33
CA ALA A 89 10.56 6.53 1.10
C ALA A 89 9.88 7.23 -0.07
N SER A 90 9.59 8.52 0.06
CA SER A 90 9.13 9.34 -1.06
C SER A 90 9.70 10.73 -1.01
N ILE A 91 9.81 11.32 -2.20
CA ILE A 91 10.10 12.75 -2.37
C ILE A 91 9.10 13.33 -3.37
N ALA A 92 8.43 14.42 -2.98
CA ALA A 92 7.44 15.11 -3.79
C ALA A 92 7.90 16.53 -4.07
N PHE A 93 7.79 16.95 -5.32
CA PHE A 93 8.23 18.25 -5.83
C PHE A 93 7.02 19.04 -6.34
N PRO A 94 6.60 20.14 -5.66
CA PRO A 94 5.59 21.04 -6.19
C PRO A 94 6.14 21.80 -7.40
N LEU A 95 5.33 21.92 -8.45
CA LEU A 95 5.65 22.56 -9.71
C LEU A 95 4.58 23.59 -10.08
N SER A 96 4.93 24.52 -10.98
CA SER A 96 3.96 25.43 -11.64
C SER A 96 3.03 26.12 -10.66
N ASN A 97 3.59 26.87 -9.72
CA ASN A 97 2.83 27.64 -8.71
C ASN A 97 1.87 26.75 -7.89
N ASN A 98 2.33 25.59 -7.45
CA ASN A 98 1.56 24.62 -6.64
C ASN A 98 0.32 24.03 -7.35
N LYS A 99 0.28 24.07 -8.67
CA LYS A 99 -0.81 23.47 -9.46
C LYS A 99 -0.52 22.03 -9.87
N ARG A 100 0.75 21.66 -9.88
CA ARG A 100 1.21 20.32 -10.27
C ARG A 100 2.25 19.83 -9.27
N THR A 101 2.33 18.52 -9.12
CA THR A 101 3.33 17.88 -8.27
C THR A 101 3.84 16.61 -8.95
N LEU A 102 5.14 16.42 -8.94
CA LEU A 102 5.80 15.16 -9.29
C LEU A 102 6.28 14.50 -8.00
N ALA A 103 6.19 13.17 -7.92
CA ALA A 103 6.79 12.46 -6.80
C ALA A 103 7.42 11.15 -7.28
N ILE A 104 8.46 10.75 -6.54
CA ILE A 104 9.10 9.44 -6.67
C ILE A 104 8.91 8.75 -5.32
N THR A 105 8.44 7.50 -5.36
CA THR A 105 8.18 6.69 -4.17
C THR A 105 8.88 5.35 -4.33
N GLY A 106 9.52 4.88 -3.27
CA GLY A 106 10.09 3.54 -3.15
C GLY A 106 9.50 2.82 -1.94
N LEU A 107 9.16 1.54 -2.11
CA LEU A 107 8.72 0.64 -1.06
C LEU A 107 9.57 -0.63 -1.10
N ARG A 108 9.83 -1.18 0.08
CA ARG A 108 10.50 -2.47 0.22
C ARG A 108 9.82 -3.26 1.33
N PHE A 109 9.43 -4.49 1.05
CA PHE A 109 9.04 -5.48 2.05
C PHE A 109 10.03 -6.63 2.01
N ALA A 110 10.62 -7.00 3.14
CA ALA A 110 11.62 -8.05 3.18
C ALA A 110 11.43 -8.96 4.39
N VAL A 111 11.77 -10.22 4.18
CA VAL A 111 11.89 -11.25 5.20
C VAL A 111 13.29 -11.84 5.10
N ASP A 112 14.04 -11.74 6.17
CA ASP A 112 15.40 -12.29 6.26
C ASP A 112 15.38 -13.66 6.96
N ASP A 113 16.49 -14.38 6.88
CA ASP A 113 16.74 -15.63 7.59
C ASP A 113 15.71 -16.75 7.36
N ILE A 114 15.19 -16.84 6.12
CA ILE A 114 14.30 -17.93 5.72
C ILE A 114 15.12 -19.21 5.59
N MET A 115 14.76 -20.24 6.37
CA MET A 115 15.48 -21.50 6.37
C MET A 115 15.18 -22.33 5.11
N ASN A 116 16.20 -22.56 4.29
CA ASN A 116 16.14 -23.49 3.17
C ASN A 116 16.42 -24.92 3.67
N THR A 117 15.40 -25.76 3.65
CA THR A 117 15.46 -27.15 4.09
C THR A 117 15.47 -28.16 2.93
N LEU A 118 15.74 -27.68 1.70
CA LEU A 118 15.67 -28.52 0.50
C LEU A 118 16.60 -29.75 0.56
N PHE A 119 17.74 -29.63 1.25
CA PHE A 119 18.72 -30.70 1.44
C PHE A 119 18.78 -31.21 2.89
N LEU A 120 17.71 -31.03 3.67
CA LEU A 120 17.65 -31.46 5.08
C LEU A 120 17.76 -32.99 5.21
N VAL A 121 17.12 -33.71 4.29
CA VAL A 121 17.13 -35.15 4.25
C VAL A 121 18.19 -35.63 3.26
N GLU A 122 19.13 -36.42 3.74
CA GLU A 122 20.19 -37.08 2.96
C GLU A 122 19.63 -38.23 2.12
N PRO A 123 20.35 -38.72 1.08
CA PRO A 123 19.89 -39.82 0.24
C PRO A 123 19.67 -41.15 1.01
N ASP A 124 20.32 -41.34 2.16
CA ASP A 124 20.15 -42.49 3.04
C ASP A 124 18.94 -42.37 4.01
N GLY A 125 18.19 -41.24 3.93
CA GLY A 125 17.06 -40.96 4.79
C GLY A 125 17.41 -40.30 6.13
N SER A 126 18.68 -40.07 6.43
CA SER A 126 19.10 -39.37 7.64
C SER A 126 18.82 -37.88 7.57
N ILE A 127 18.60 -37.24 8.73
CA ILE A 127 18.37 -35.78 8.83
C ILE A 127 19.70 -35.10 9.17
N ASN A 128 20.12 -34.16 8.30
CA ASN A 128 21.35 -33.41 8.49
C ASN A 128 21.05 -31.88 8.58
N TYR A 129 20.99 -31.39 9.81
CA TYR A 129 20.72 -29.96 10.07
C TYR A 129 21.82 -29.02 9.57
N ASN A 130 23.04 -29.51 9.30
CA ASN A 130 24.12 -28.71 8.74
C ASN A 130 23.88 -28.29 7.28
N ASN A 131 22.92 -28.92 6.60
CA ASN A 131 22.51 -28.57 5.24
C ASN A 131 21.50 -27.41 5.20
N ILE A 132 21.03 -26.93 6.35
CA ILE A 132 20.13 -25.78 6.40
C ILE A 132 20.94 -24.51 6.07
N GLN A 133 20.49 -23.78 5.07
CA GLN A 133 21.04 -22.50 4.67
C GLN A 133 19.95 -21.44 4.73
N ALA A 134 20.27 -20.27 5.29
CA ALA A 134 19.34 -19.15 5.28
C ALA A 134 19.37 -18.40 3.95
N PHE A 135 18.24 -17.84 3.54
CA PHE A 135 18.13 -16.88 2.44
C PHE A 135 17.13 -15.78 2.79
N SER A 136 17.14 -14.68 2.04
CA SER A 136 16.20 -13.59 2.21
C SER A 136 15.25 -13.49 1.01
N SER A 137 14.04 -13.00 1.26
CA SER A 137 13.07 -12.62 0.22
C SER A 137 12.78 -11.13 0.34
N ALA A 138 12.69 -10.43 -0.79
CA ALA A 138 12.38 -9.01 -0.80
C ALA A 138 11.53 -8.61 -2.01
N ASP A 139 10.47 -7.87 -1.75
CA ASP A 139 9.59 -7.26 -2.73
C ASP A 139 9.80 -5.74 -2.75
N TYR A 140 10.00 -5.17 -3.92
CA TYR A 140 10.22 -3.75 -4.14
C TYR A 140 9.13 -3.19 -5.06
N ALA A 141 8.73 -1.96 -4.81
CA ALA A 141 7.91 -1.19 -5.75
C ALA A 141 8.44 0.24 -5.86
N PHE A 142 8.49 0.73 -7.09
CA PHE A 142 8.86 2.11 -7.40
C PHE A 142 7.71 2.75 -8.15
N LEU A 143 7.25 3.92 -7.67
CA LEU A 143 6.16 4.67 -8.27
C LEU A 143 6.68 6.03 -8.74
N LEU A 144 6.39 6.37 -9.99
CA LEU A 144 6.51 7.72 -10.52
C LEU A 144 5.10 8.32 -10.58
N SER A 145 4.89 9.37 -9.80
CA SER A 145 3.58 9.97 -9.59
C SER A 145 3.52 11.38 -10.20
N PHE A 146 2.39 11.70 -10.83
CA PHE A 146 2.06 13.04 -11.28
C PHE A 146 0.68 13.42 -10.78
N ALA A 147 0.55 14.63 -10.23
CA ALA A 147 -0.74 15.17 -9.79
C ALA A 147 -0.95 16.58 -10.33
N GLN A 148 -2.21 16.93 -10.55
CA GLN A 148 -2.61 18.23 -11.05
C GLN A 148 -3.94 18.67 -10.46
N LYS A 149 -4.05 19.95 -10.06
CA LYS A 149 -5.32 20.62 -9.75
C LYS A 149 -6.08 20.85 -11.05
N LEU A 150 -7.25 20.23 -11.19
CA LEU A 150 -8.15 20.42 -12.33
C LEU A 150 -9.05 21.65 -12.13
N LYS A 151 -9.50 21.86 -10.89
CA LYS A 151 -10.31 23.01 -10.51
C LYS A 151 -9.89 23.48 -9.13
N GLU A 152 -9.74 24.80 -8.99
CA GLU A 152 -9.46 25.46 -7.73
C GLU A 152 -10.40 26.66 -7.59
N SER A 153 -11.27 26.64 -6.58
CA SER A 153 -12.18 27.74 -6.24
C SER A 153 -12.34 27.79 -4.73
N GLU A 154 -12.89 28.88 -4.19
CA GLU A 154 -13.05 29.10 -2.76
C GLU A 154 -13.76 27.92 -2.04
N ASN A 155 -14.78 27.34 -2.68
CA ASN A 155 -15.61 26.29 -2.06
C ASN A 155 -15.39 24.90 -2.63
N LYS A 156 -14.61 24.75 -3.72
CA LYS A 156 -14.46 23.43 -4.36
C LYS A 156 -13.13 23.30 -5.09
N ASN A 157 -12.34 22.31 -4.70
CA ASN A 157 -11.14 21.88 -5.39
C ASN A 157 -11.34 20.48 -5.96
N ILE A 158 -10.83 20.25 -7.15
CA ILE A 158 -10.82 18.95 -7.81
C ILE A 158 -9.38 18.68 -8.24
N ASP A 159 -8.82 17.62 -7.71
CA ASP A 159 -7.44 17.20 -7.93
C ASP A 159 -7.42 15.82 -8.59
N PHE A 160 -6.52 15.63 -9.54
CA PHE A 160 -6.31 14.38 -10.26
C PHE A 160 -4.85 13.96 -10.15
N GLY A 161 -4.60 12.65 -10.12
CA GLY A 161 -3.25 12.11 -10.12
C GLY A 161 -3.16 10.75 -10.79
N ILE A 162 -1.96 10.40 -11.24
CA ILE A 162 -1.63 9.11 -11.85
C ILE A 162 -0.29 8.61 -11.30
N ASN A 163 -0.13 7.29 -11.26
CA ASN A 163 1.13 6.61 -10.99
C ASN A 163 1.47 5.67 -12.14
N ALA A 164 2.74 5.64 -12.50
CA ALA A 164 3.35 4.50 -13.16
C ALA A 164 4.17 3.73 -12.12
N LYS A 165 3.96 2.41 -11.99
CA LYS A 165 4.65 1.59 -11.01
C LYS A 165 5.43 0.46 -11.65
N VAL A 166 6.62 0.21 -11.10
CA VAL A 166 7.50 -0.91 -11.43
C VAL A 166 7.64 -1.74 -10.18
N ILE A 167 7.45 -3.04 -10.29
CA ILE A 167 7.59 -4.01 -9.20
C ILE A 167 8.75 -4.92 -9.50
N HIS A 168 9.59 -5.16 -8.50
CA HIS A 168 10.64 -6.17 -8.55
C HIS A 168 10.54 -7.06 -7.32
N ARG A 169 10.44 -8.37 -7.55
CA ARG A 169 10.34 -9.35 -6.49
C ARG A 169 11.51 -10.31 -6.57
N ASN A 170 12.08 -10.66 -5.42
CA ASN A 170 13.23 -11.56 -5.33
C ASN A 170 13.05 -12.55 -4.19
N VAL A 171 13.17 -13.85 -4.48
CA VAL A 171 13.11 -14.93 -3.51
C VAL A 171 14.46 -15.64 -3.51
N GLY A 172 15.39 -15.15 -2.70
CA GLY A 172 16.77 -15.63 -2.67
C GLY A 172 17.39 -15.71 -4.06
N LYS A 173 18.04 -16.85 -4.35
CA LYS A 173 18.58 -17.17 -5.68
C LYS A 173 17.57 -17.90 -6.57
N PHE A 174 16.40 -18.29 -6.03
CA PHE A 174 15.48 -19.23 -6.67
C PHE A 174 14.54 -18.60 -7.68
N ALA A 175 14.04 -17.39 -7.39
CA ALA A 175 13.06 -16.75 -8.24
C ALA A 175 13.18 -15.23 -8.23
N LYS A 176 12.87 -14.62 -9.39
CA LYS A 176 12.76 -13.17 -9.57
C LYS A 176 11.54 -12.85 -10.42
N ALA A 177 10.88 -11.74 -10.11
CA ALA A 177 9.82 -11.23 -10.96
C ALA A 177 9.98 -9.74 -11.23
N TRP A 178 9.50 -9.32 -12.41
CA TRP A 178 9.31 -7.92 -12.77
C TRP A 178 7.84 -7.70 -13.12
N GLY A 179 7.32 -6.58 -12.65
CA GLY A 179 5.93 -6.20 -12.88
C GLY A 179 5.78 -4.72 -13.21
N PHE A 180 4.69 -4.38 -13.90
CA PHE A 180 4.34 -3.02 -14.28
C PHE A 180 2.85 -2.82 -14.13
N GLY A 181 2.44 -1.61 -13.72
CA GLY A 181 1.05 -1.24 -13.58
C GLY A 181 0.84 0.26 -13.51
N LEU A 182 -0.41 0.67 -13.63
CA LEU A 182 -0.83 2.07 -13.50
C LEU A 182 -1.90 2.19 -12.42
N ASP A 183 -1.85 3.33 -11.72
CA ASP A 183 -2.91 3.74 -10.81
C ASP A 183 -3.40 5.14 -11.19
N ALA A 184 -4.64 5.48 -10.84
CA ALA A 184 -5.20 6.82 -11.00
C ALA A 184 -5.99 7.22 -9.76
N GLY A 185 -6.04 8.51 -9.49
CA GLY A 185 -6.74 9.05 -8.33
C GLY A 185 -7.46 10.34 -8.62
N LEU A 186 -8.52 10.58 -7.86
CA LEU A 186 -9.30 11.81 -7.84
C LEU A 186 -9.57 12.21 -6.39
N GLN A 187 -9.40 13.48 -6.06
CA GLN A 187 -9.89 14.06 -4.81
C GLN A 187 -10.78 15.26 -5.09
N ILE A 188 -11.84 15.37 -4.31
CA ILE A 188 -12.79 16.50 -4.38
C ILE A 188 -12.94 17.06 -2.96
N HIS A 189 -12.57 18.32 -2.79
CA HIS A 189 -12.73 19.03 -1.52
C HIS A 189 -13.84 20.08 -1.71
N THR A 190 -14.87 20.04 -0.87
CA THR A 190 -15.99 20.97 -0.89
C THR A 190 -16.43 21.33 0.53
N GLY A 191 -16.18 22.56 0.93
CA GLY A 191 -16.40 23.00 2.30
C GLY A 191 -15.60 22.18 3.30
N ARG A 192 -16.29 21.45 4.20
CA ARG A 192 -15.69 20.56 5.20
C ARG A 192 -15.61 19.10 4.76
N TRP A 193 -16.16 18.77 3.59
CA TRP A 193 -16.16 17.44 3.04
C TRP A 193 -15.00 17.21 2.09
N ARG A 194 -14.44 16.01 2.14
CA ARG A 194 -13.44 15.50 1.22
C ARG A 194 -13.90 14.16 0.70
N PHE A 195 -13.83 13.97 -0.60
CA PHE A 195 -14.12 12.71 -1.26
C PHE A 195 -12.88 12.26 -2.03
N GLY A 196 -12.57 10.97 -1.93
CA GLY A 196 -11.43 10.36 -2.60
C GLY A 196 -11.83 9.14 -3.39
N PHE A 197 -11.24 8.99 -4.58
CA PHE A 197 -11.40 7.83 -5.43
C PHE A 197 -10.01 7.44 -5.91
N ALA A 198 -9.62 6.19 -5.73
CA ALA A 198 -8.36 5.67 -6.22
C ALA A 198 -8.57 4.33 -6.91
N GLY A 199 -8.32 4.30 -8.22
CA GLY A 199 -8.21 3.08 -8.99
C GLY A 199 -6.77 2.58 -8.91
N ARG A 200 -6.56 1.42 -8.32
CA ARG A 200 -5.28 0.74 -8.27
C ARG A 200 -5.25 -0.37 -9.29
N ASP A 201 -4.08 -0.58 -9.88
CA ASP A 201 -3.89 -1.63 -10.88
C ASP A 201 -4.88 -1.53 -12.06
N ILE A 202 -5.22 -0.30 -12.51
CA ILE A 202 -6.27 -0.04 -13.51
C ILE A 202 -6.01 -0.68 -14.88
N THR A 203 -4.74 -0.98 -15.17
CA THR A 203 -4.32 -1.68 -16.38
C THR A 203 -4.08 -3.17 -16.15
N THR A 204 -4.47 -3.72 -15.00
CA THR A 204 -3.97 -4.97 -14.45
C THR A 204 -2.44 -4.92 -14.29
N THR A 205 -1.94 -5.08 -13.07
CA THR A 205 -0.48 -5.18 -12.87
C THR A 205 -0.08 -6.62 -13.15
N PHE A 206 0.87 -6.80 -14.05
CA PHE A 206 1.43 -8.11 -14.33
C PHE A 206 2.79 -8.28 -13.63
N ASN A 207 3.09 -9.51 -13.20
CA ASN A 207 4.39 -9.93 -12.69
C ASN A 207 4.85 -11.15 -13.47
N THR A 208 5.97 -11.04 -14.14
CA THR A 208 6.57 -12.17 -14.86
C THR A 208 7.68 -12.77 -14.02
N TRP A 209 7.49 -14.02 -13.60
CA TRP A 209 8.43 -14.80 -12.81
C TRP A 209 9.44 -15.55 -13.68
N THR A 210 10.67 -15.55 -13.24
CA THR A 210 11.77 -16.36 -13.78
C THR A 210 12.37 -17.16 -12.62
N PHE A 211 12.54 -18.46 -12.82
CA PHE A 211 13.05 -19.39 -11.81
C PHE A 211 14.45 -19.86 -12.19
N SER A 212 15.32 -20.02 -11.19
CA SER A 212 16.72 -20.42 -11.36
C SER A 212 17.06 -21.47 -10.32
N PHE A 213 16.91 -22.74 -10.69
CA PHE A 213 17.31 -23.87 -9.87
C PHE A 213 18.51 -24.59 -10.49
N THR A 214 19.47 -24.98 -9.66
CA THR A 214 20.57 -25.88 -10.05
C THR A 214 20.02 -27.27 -10.29
N ASP A 215 20.77 -28.12 -10.98
CA ASP A 215 20.33 -29.50 -11.26
C ASP A 215 20.19 -30.33 -9.98
N LYS A 216 21.00 -30.07 -8.95
CA LYS A 216 20.84 -30.68 -7.63
C LYS A 216 19.52 -30.28 -6.96
N GLU A 217 19.16 -28.97 -7.04
CA GLU A 217 17.89 -28.47 -6.48
C GLU A 217 16.68 -29.03 -7.23
N LYS A 218 16.76 -29.12 -8.57
CA LYS A 218 15.71 -29.77 -9.37
C LYS A 218 15.52 -31.24 -9.01
N GLN A 219 16.64 -31.97 -8.79
CA GLN A 219 16.60 -33.36 -8.38
C GLN A 219 15.96 -33.52 -6.99
N ALA A 220 16.32 -32.66 -6.03
CA ALA A 220 15.70 -32.67 -4.71
C ALA A 220 14.19 -32.37 -4.74
N LEU A 221 13.76 -31.39 -5.55
CA LEU A 221 12.34 -31.10 -5.78
C LEU A 221 11.62 -32.31 -6.38
N TYR A 222 12.19 -32.94 -7.38
CA TYR A 222 11.60 -34.13 -8.00
C TYR A 222 11.45 -35.30 -7.01
N LEU A 223 12.49 -35.59 -6.21
CA LEU A 223 12.47 -36.67 -5.21
C LEU A 223 11.44 -36.44 -4.09
N THR A 224 11.08 -35.18 -3.83
CA THR A 224 10.06 -34.78 -2.85
C THR A 224 8.67 -34.59 -3.46
N ASN A 225 8.45 -35.04 -4.69
CA ASN A 225 7.20 -34.90 -5.45
C ASN A 225 6.74 -33.44 -5.62
N ASN A 226 7.67 -32.51 -5.67
CA ASN A 226 7.39 -31.12 -5.98
C ASN A 226 7.58 -30.85 -7.48
N GLU A 227 6.64 -30.14 -8.06
CA GLU A 227 6.78 -29.67 -9.44
C GLU A 227 7.86 -28.59 -9.53
N ILE A 228 8.69 -28.66 -10.56
CA ILE A 228 9.69 -27.62 -10.82
C ILE A 228 8.97 -26.40 -11.41
N PRO A 229 8.99 -25.24 -10.71
CA PRO A 229 8.31 -24.04 -11.21
C PRO A 229 8.86 -23.61 -12.58
N VAL A 230 7.97 -23.30 -13.50
CA VAL A 230 8.30 -22.76 -14.82
C VAL A 230 7.99 -21.26 -14.87
N LYS A 231 8.59 -20.57 -15.85
CA LYS A 231 8.27 -19.15 -16.11
C LYS A 231 6.75 -18.95 -16.17
N SER A 232 6.25 -18.02 -15.37
CA SER A 232 4.81 -17.74 -15.27
C SER A 232 4.56 -16.24 -15.18
N THR A 233 3.36 -15.82 -15.61
CA THR A 233 2.90 -14.44 -15.47
C THR A 233 1.67 -14.41 -14.57
N GLU A 234 1.73 -13.62 -13.53
CA GLU A 234 0.63 -13.35 -12.61
C GLU A 234 -0.01 -12.01 -12.97
N LEU A 235 -1.33 -11.94 -12.91
CA LEU A 235 -2.09 -10.71 -13.08
C LEU A 235 -2.74 -10.32 -11.75
N THR A 236 -2.57 -9.04 -11.38
CA THR A 236 -3.28 -8.44 -10.24
C THR A 236 -4.53 -7.75 -10.76
N ALA A 237 -5.69 -8.13 -10.24
CA ALA A 237 -6.96 -7.52 -10.63
C ALA A 237 -7.04 -6.04 -10.19
N PRO A 238 -7.71 -5.18 -10.97
CA PRO A 238 -7.98 -3.81 -10.58
C PRO A 238 -8.75 -3.74 -9.26
N ARG A 239 -8.49 -2.67 -8.51
CA ARG A 239 -9.19 -2.35 -7.26
C ARG A 239 -9.63 -0.89 -7.27
N LEU A 240 -10.80 -0.62 -6.73
CA LEU A 240 -11.32 0.73 -6.54
C LEU A 240 -11.46 1.02 -5.05
N VAL A 241 -10.80 2.08 -4.58
CA VAL A 241 -10.96 2.60 -3.22
C VAL A 241 -11.78 3.87 -3.28
N ILE A 242 -12.86 3.91 -2.51
CA ILE A 242 -13.75 5.08 -2.38
C ILE A 242 -13.73 5.53 -0.94
N GLY A 243 -13.60 6.82 -0.70
CA GLY A 243 -13.57 7.38 0.64
C GLY A 243 -14.28 8.71 0.75
N ALA A 244 -14.77 8.97 1.96
CA ALA A 244 -15.32 10.25 2.37
C ALA A 244 -14.77 10.64 3.74
N ALA A 245 -14.40 11.91 3.87
CA ALA A 245 -13.92 12.46 5.12
C ALA A 245 -14.63 13.79 5.43
N HIS A 246 -14.76 14.09 6.73
CA HIS A 246 -15.37 15.33 7.21
C HIS A 246 -14.54 15.96 8.32
N ASP A 247 -14.30 17.28 8.20
CA ASP A 247 -13.59 18.07 9.21
C ASP A 247 -14.58 18.71 10.19
N PHE A 248 -14.52 18.32 11.47
CA PHE A 248 -15.26 18.92 12.58
C PHE A 248 -14.37 19.91 13.33
N TYR A 249 -14.67 21.21 13.28
CA TYR A 249 -13.96 22.22 14.03
C TYR A 249 -14.60 22.38 15.41
N LEU A 250 -14.00 21.79 16.45
CA LEU A 250 -14.48 21.81 17.83
C LEU A 250 -14.14 23.13 18.52
N SER A 251 -12.98 23.71 18.20
CA SER A 251 -12.57 25.04 18.64
C SER A 251 -11.52 25.62 17.68
N LYS A 252 -11.03 26.86 17.94
CA LYS A 252 -9.94 27.46 17.16
C LYS A 252 -8.63 26.63 17.19
N LYS A 253 -8.46 25.76 18.19
CA LYS A 253 -7.25 24.98 18.43
C LYS A 253 -7.48 23.47 18.31
N LEU A 254 -8.73 23.03 18.15
CA LEU A 254 -9.08 21.62 18.17
C LEU A 254 -9.98 21.29 16.99
N SER A 255 -9.56 20.33 16.17
CA SER A 255 -10.35 19.79 15.07
C SER A 255 -10.28 18.26 15.05
N LEU A 256 -11.37 17.63 14.62
CA LEU A 256 -11.49 16.20 14.42
C LEU A 256 -11.75 15.94 12.94
N LEU A 257 -10.90 15.14 12.31
CA LEU A 257 -11.15 14.55 11.00
C LEU A 257 -11.71 13.14 11.22
N ALA A 258 -12.83 12.83 10.57
CA ALA A 258 -13.35 11.48 10.48
C ALA A 258 -13.35 11.06 9.01
N GLU A 259 -12.81 9.87 8.73
CA GLU A 259 -12.75 9.31 7.36
C GLU A 259 -13.24 7.87 7.36
N ALA A 260 -14.03 7.53 6.35
CA ALA A 260 -14.44 6.16 6.05
C ALA A 260 -14.11 5.85 4.58
N ASN A 261 -13.51 4.68 4.36
CA ASN A 261 -13.15 4.17 3.04
C ASN A 261 -13.77 2.79 2.83
N VAL A 262 -13.97 2.43 1.57
CA VAL A 262 -14.34 1.08 1.15
C VAL A 262 -13.42 0.68 0.00
N ASP A 263 -12.71 -0.43 0.17
CA ASP A 263 -11.92 -1.07 -0.89
C ASP A 263 -12.79 -2.08 -1.62
N LEU A 264 -13.02 -1.88 -2.91
CA LEU A 264 -13.77 -2.79 -3.79
C LEU A 264 -12.79 -3.60 -4.63
N THR A 265 -12.91 -4.92 -4.57
CA THR A 265 -12.13 -5.88 -5.37
C THR A 265 -13.05 -6.66 -6.28
N PHE A 266 -12.57 -6.98 -7.50
CA PHE A 266 -13.37 -7.54 -8.60
C PHE A 266 -12.89 -8.94 -9.02
N ASP A 267 -12.25 -9.66 -8.10
CA ASP A 267 -11.66 -10.99 -8.30
C ASP A 267 -12.43 -12.11 -7.56
N GLY A 268 -13.71 -11.87 -7.30
CA GLY A 268 -14.62 -12.79 -6.64
C GLY A 268 -14.60 -12.67 -5.12
N GLN A 269 -15.09 -13.70 -4.44
CA GLN A 269 -15.23 -13.72 -2.98
C GLN A 269 -13.88 -13.59 -2.27
N ARG A 270 -13.73 -12.59 -1.41
CA ARG A 270 -12.63 -12.42 -0.46
C ARG A 270 -13.15 -12.55 0.97
N ASN A 271 -12.29 -12.91 1.91
CA ASN A 271 -12.64 -12.95 3.33
C ASN A 271 -12.64 -11.52 3.90
N THR A 272 -13.70 -10.77 3.63
CA THR A 272 -13.93 -9.38 4.03
C THR A 272 -15.33 -9.25 4.62
N LEU A 273 -15.69 -8.06 5.14
CA LEU A 273 -17.00 -7.82 5.73
C LEU A 273 -18.14 -8.14 4.75
N ILE A 274 -18.01 -7.70 3.51
CA ILE A 274 -18.94 -8.02 2.43
C ILE A 274 -18.20 -8.88 1.42
N SER A 275 -18.50 -10.18 1.44
CA SER A 275 -17.89 -11.19 0.58
C SER A 275 -18.92 -11.66 -0.44
N ALA A 276 -18.77 -11.27 -1.69
CA ALA A 276 -19.68 -11.62 -2.77
C ALA A 276 -18.92 -11.84 -4.10
N ASP A 277 -19.57 -12.47 -5.04
CA ASP A 277 -19.08 -12.66 -6.40
C ASP A 277 -19.95 -11.81 -7.35
N PRO A 278 -19.38 -10.97 -8.20
CA PRO A 278 -17.95 -10.80 -8.49
C PRO A 278 -17.23 -9.75 -7.59
N VAL A 279 -17.91 -9.07 -6.68
CA VAL A 279 -17.36 -7.91 -5.95
C VAL A 279 -17.35 -8.15 -4.45
N SER A 280 -16.18 -8.04 -3.84
CA SER A 280 -16.02 -8.00 -2.38
C SER A 280 -15.69 -6.58 -1.90
N ALA A 281 -16.14 -6.21 -0.69
CA ALA A 281 -15.91 -4.89 -0.12
C ALA A 281 -15.34 -4.97 1.30
N ASP A 282 -14.25 -4.21 1.53
CA ASP A 282 -13.55 -4.10 2.80
C ASP A 282 -13.63 -2.66 3.33
N PRO A 283 -14.48 -2.38 4.32
CA PRO A 283 -14.61 -1.06 4.92
C PRO A 283 -13.47 -0.77 5.89
N LYS A 284 -13.09 0.52 5.96
CA LYS A 284 -12.05 1.05 6.84
C LYS A 284 -12.51 2.36 7.42
N MET A 285 -12.17 2.62 8.68
CA MET A 285 -12.56 3.84 9.37
C MET A 285 -11.40 4.41 10.17
N GLY A 286 -11.29 5.73 10.19
CA GLY A 286 -10.25 6.43 10.91
C GLY A 286 -10.70 7.78 11.46
N LEU A 287 -10.12 8.13 12.61
CA LEU A 287 -10.32 9.41 13.29
C LEU A 287 -8.94 10.04 13.55
N GLU A 288 -8.81 11.34 13.32
CA GLU A 288 -7.63 12.13 13.67
C GLU A 288 -8.05 13.38 14.45
N LEU A 289 -7.68 13.44 15.72
CA LEU A 289 -7.81 14.62 16.54
C LEU A 289 -6.56 15.48 16.41
N ASN A 290 -6.73 16.71 15.93
CA ASN A 290 -5.66 17.67 15.73
C ASN A 290 -5.73 18.74 16.85
N ILE A 291 -4.66 18.90 17.60
CA ILE A 291 -4.53 19.84 18.70
C ILE A 291 -3.46 20.88 18.33
N ASN A 292 -3.89 22.12 18.13
CA ASN A 292 -3.03 23.27 17.78
C ASN A 292 -2.20 23.09 16.48
N LYS A 293 -2.51 22.10 15.63
CA LYS A 293 -1.68 21.67 14.48
C LYS A 293 -0.26 21.23 14.89
N ILE A 294 -0.09 20.86 16.14
CA ILE A 294 1.19 20.39 16.71
C ILE A 294 1.09 18.93 17.11
N VAL A 295 0.01 18.54 17.81
CA VAL A 295 -0.19 17.19 18.31
C VAL A 295 -1.36 16.58 17.57
N PHE A 296 -1.20 15.32 17.15
CA PHE A 296 -2.22 14.54 16.47
C PHE A 296 -2.42 13.24 17.23
N VAL A 297 -3.66 12.90 17.56
CA VAL A 297 -4.03 11.60 18.14
C VAL A 297 -4.95 10.91 17.17
N ARG A 298 -4.69 9.63 16.89
CA ARG A 298 -5.41 8.87 15.86
C ARG A 298 -5.88 7.54 16.37
N GLY A 299 -7.00 7.11 15.83
CA GLY A 299 -7.50 5.76 15.99
C GLY A 299 -8.19 5.31 14.72
N GLY A 300 -8.12 4.03 14.45
CA GLY A 300 -8.73 3.45 13.26
C GLY A 300 -9.07 1.98 13.43
N ILE A 301 -9.83 1.46 12.50
CA ILE A 301 -10.22 0.05 12.43
C ILE A 301 -10.36 -0.38 10.99
N ASN A 302 -9.86 -1.58 10.68
CA ASN A 302 -9.92 -2.19 9.36
C ASN A 302 -9.90 -3.71 9.43
N ASN A 303 -9.77 -4.36 8.27
CA ASN A 303 -9.54 -5.79 8.11
C ASN A 303 -10.57 -6.65 8.84
N PHE A 304 -11.85 -6.43 8.54
CA PHE A 304 -12.95 -7.25 9.05
C PHE A 304 -13.00 -8.57 8.29
N GLN A 305 -12.68 -9.68 8.96
CA GLN A 305 -12.65 -11.01 8.36
C GLN A 305 -13.19 -12.08 9.30
N LYS A 306 -13.58 -13.23 8.76
CA LYS A 306 -13.96 -14.41 9.54
C LYS A 306 -12.80 -15.36 9.65
N ALA A 307 -12.44 -15.75 10.87
CA ALA A 307 -11.44 -16.80 11.14
C ALA A 307 -11.97 -17.79 12.17
N LEU A 308 -11.29 -18.91 12.31
CA LEU A 308 -11.60 -19.87 13.38
C LEU A 308 -11.36 -19.22 14.74
N ALA A 309 -12.21 -19.52 15.70
CA ALA A 309 -12.03 -19.07 17.07
C ALA A 309 -10.75 -19.70 17.64
N ASP A 310 -9.98 -18.92 18.41
CA ASP A 310 -8.76 -19.40 19.05
C ASP A 310 -9.05 -20.62 19.94
N GLY A 311 -8.26 -21.69 19.73
CA GLY A 311 -8.38 -22.93 20.48
C GLY A 311 -9.56 -23.83 20.10
N ASP A 312 -10.42 -23.43 19.17
CA ASP A 312 -11.51 -24.28 18.69
C ASP A 312 -11.05 -25.15 17.50
N THR A 313 -10.58 -26.36 17.82
CA THR A 313 -10.16 -27.35 16.82
C THR A 313 -11.26 -28.37 16.49
N LEU A 314 -12.39 -28.36 17.24
CA LEU A 314 -13.42 -29.37 17.14
C LEU A 314 -14.70 -28.90 16.45
N ASN A 315 -15.15 -27.68 16.74
CA ASN A 315 -16.44 -27.19 16.24
C ASN A 315 -16.31 -26.28 15.01
N GLU A 316 -15.08 -25.91 14.61
CA GLU A 316 -14.76 -25.03 13.48
C GLU A 316 -15.56 -23.70 13.50
N LYS A 317 -15.86 -23.18 14.70
CA LYS A 317 -16.63 -21.97 14.87
C LYS A 317 -15.87 -20.77 14.34
N LYS A 318 -16.42 -20.09 13.35
CA LYS A 318 -15.88 -18.83 12.79
C LYS A 318 -16.37 -17.64 13.60
N VAL A 319 -15.42 -16.79 14.00
CA VAL A 319 -15.66 -15.50 14.67
C VAL A 319 -15.19 -14.35 13.79
N TRP A 320 -15.73 -13.17 14.03
CA TRP A 320 -15.26 -11.96 13.39
C TRP A 320 -13.94 -11.50 14.02
N ILE A 321 -12.95 -11.29 13.19
CA ILE A 321 -11.69 -10.63 13.54
C ILE A 321 -11.68 -9.26 12.89
N TYR A 322 -11.15 -8.27 13.59
CA TYR A 322 -10.92 -6.92 13.11
C TYR A 322 -9.62 -6.37 13.69
N GLN A 323 -9.04 -5.38 13.04
CA GLN A 323 -7.73 -4.83 13.41
C GLN A 323 -7.87 -3.36 13.82
N PRO A 324 -7.97 -3.04 15.12
CA PRO A 324 -7.82 -1.69 15.62
C PRO A 324 -6.38 -1.20 15.44
N SER A 325 -6.24 0.10 15.35
CA SER A 325 -4.96 0.79 15.32
C SER A 325 -5.05 2.12 16.06
N VAL A 326 -3.94 2.54 16.65
CA VAL A 326 -3.82 3.83 17.33
C VAL A 326 -2.52 4.50 16.94
N GLY A 327 -2.42 5.81 17.09
CA GLY A 327 -1.18 6.51 16.81
C GLY A 327 -1.17 7.93 17.30
N VAL A 328 0.03 8.48 17.34
CA VAL A 328 0.30 9.86 17.73
C VAL A 328 1.23 10.52 16.71
N GLY A 329 1.10 11.82 16.56
CA GLY A 329 1.98 12.60 15.68
C GLY A 329 2.35 13.93 16.32
N PHE A 330 3.55 14.40 16.01
CA PHE A 330 4.04 15.70 16.42
C PHE A 330 4.58 16.44 15.21
N GLN A 331 4.13 17.67 15.02
CA GLN A 331 4.61 18.55 13.97
C GLN A 331 5.19 19.82 14.55
N ILE A 332 6.46 20.08 14.25
CA ILE A 332 7.17 21.28 14.66
C ILE A 332 7.80 21.89 13.41
N GLN A 333 7.31 23.07 13.04
CA GLN A 333 7.74 23.76 11.82
C GLN A 333 7.60 22.87 10.58
N ASN A 334 8.70 22.48 9.95
CA ASN A 334 8.79 21.70 8.73
C ASN A 334 9.07 20.20 8.96
N VAL A 335 9.06 19.76 10.21
CA VAL A 335 9.30 18.35 10.60
C VAL A 335 8.05 17.80 11.25
N ARG A 336 7.59 16.62 10.80
CA ARG A 336 6.54 15.84 11.42
C ARG A 336 7.04 14.44 11.70
N ILE A 337 6.83 13.98 12.92
CA ILE A 337 7.14 12.62 13.37
C ILE A 337 5.84 11.97 13.77
N ASP A 338 5.54 10.82 13.20
CA ASP A 338 4.35 10.02 13.52
C ASP A 338 4.76 8.63 13.98
N TYR A 339 4.01 8.11 14.94
CA TYR A 339 4.11 6.75 15.43
C TYR A 339 2.74 6.09 15.34
N ALA A 340 2.69 4.82 14.94
CA ALA A 340 1.49 4.01 14.97
C ALA A 340 1.77 2.65 15.60
N PHE A 341 0.77 2.16 16.33
CA PHE A 341 0.70 0.82 16.89
C PHE A 341 -0.50 0.13 16.26
N THR A 342 -0.25 -0.90 15.47
CA THR A 342 -1.25 -1.52 14.61
C THR A 342 -1.28 -3.03 14.78
N ASN A 343 -2.16 -3.71 14.06
CA ASN A 343 -2.40 -5.15 14.16
C ASN A 343 -2.82 -5.58 15.56
N LEU A 344 -3.62 -4.75 16.24
CA LEU A 344 -4.22 -5.01 17.54
C LEU A 344 -5.44 -5.94 17.36
N ALA A 345 -5.26 -7.05 16.62
CA ALA A 345 -6.35 -7.97 16.36
C ALA A 345 -6.95 -8.51 17.66
N ASN A 346 -8.25 -8.73 17.66
CA ASN A 346 -9.00 -9.36 18.77
C ASN A 346 -8.76 -10.88 18.83
N GLN A 347 -7.48 -11.30 18.81
CA GLN A 347 -7.01 -12.67 18.90
C GLN A 347 -6.14 -12.84 20.14
N SER A 348 -5.97 -14.08 20.61
CA SER A 348 -5.21 -14.39 21.83
C SER A 348 -3.73 -14.00 21.76
N ASN A 349 -3.13 -14.05 20.57
CA ASN A 349 -1.73 -13.71 20.34
C ASN A 349 -1.60 -12.77 19.13
N PRO A 350 -2.00 -11.49 19.23
CA PRO A 350 -1.85 -10.56 18.14
C PRO A 350 -0.38 -10.26 17.86
N LEU A 351 0.01 -10.32 16.60
CA LEU A 351 1.35 -9.94 16.15
C LEU A 351 1.40 -8.44 15.93
N PHE A 352 1.77 -7.70 16.96
CA PHE A 352 1.84 -6.24 16.93
C PHE A 352 2.80 -5.72 15.88
N THR A 353 2.53 -4.51 15.41
CA THR A 353 3.39 -3.80 14.48
C THR A 353 3.62 -2.38 14.99
N HIS A 354 4.89 -2.01 15.10
CA HIS A 354 5.33 -0.65 15.40
C HIS A 354 5.74 0.04 14.11
N VAL A 355 5.18 1.23 13.87
CA VAL A 355 5.45 2.00 12.66
C VAL A 355 5.93 3.39 13.03
N PHE A 356 7.06 3.80 12.49
CA PHE A 356 7.61 5.13 12.63
C PHE A 356 7.66 5.84 11.28
N SER A 357 7.25 7.09 11.23
CA SER A 357 7.35 7.91 10.03
C SER A 357 7.92 9.28 10.32
N LEU A 358 8.66 9.79 9.37
CA LEU A 358 9.22 11.13 9.35
C LEU A 358 8.78 11.83 8.07
N GLN A 359 8.22 13.03 8.19
CA GLN A 359 8.03 13.96 7.07
C GLN A 359 8.93 15.17 7.29
N LEU A 360 9.61 15.59 6.23
CA LEU A 360 10.46 16.77 6.22
C LEU A 360 10.13 17.63 5.00
N ASP A 361 9.67 18.88 5.21
CA ASP A 361 9.48 19.85 4.16
C ASP A 361 10.79 20.65 3.98
N LEU A 362 11.38 20.58 2.78
CA LEU A 362 12.70 21.13 2.48
C LEU A 362 12.61 22.65 2.23
N VAL A 363 12.47 23.41 3.32
CA VAL A 363 12.36 24.87 3.26
C VAL A 363 13.67 25.49 2.82
N ASN A 364 13.67 26.26 1.73
CA ASN A 364 14.84 26.97 1.25
C ASN A 364 15.03 28.27 2.04
N ASP A 365 16.08 28.38 2.83
CA ASP A 365 16.36 29.50 3.77
C ASP A 365 16.58 30.87 3.05
N LYS A 366 16.64 30.85 1.71
CA LYS A 366 16.75 32.09 0.91
C LYS A 366 15.52 33.01 0.98
N SER A 367 14.39 32.53 1.47
CA SER A 367 13.17 33.33 1.64
C SER A 367 13.17 34.19 2.90
N LYS A 368 13.99 33.88 3.91
CA LYS A 368 14.13 34.67 5.13
C LYS A 368 14.96 35.95 4.99
N LYS A 369 15.72 36.13 3.89
CA LYS A 369 16.55 37.31 3.64
C LYS A 369 15.85 38.42 2.85
N LYS A 370 14.54 38.28 2.56
CA LYS A 370 13.76 39.28 1.81
C LYS A 370 12.51 39.79 2.59
N LYS A 371 12.59 39.86 3.92
CA LYS A 371 11.62 40.59 4.73
C LYS A 371 12.34 41.63 5.57
#